data_31cc31282e2f6065e4ba5a2370e4b4e3
#
_entry.id   31cc31282e2f6065e4ba5a2370e4b4e3
#
_cell.length_a   1.000
_cell.length_b   1.000
_cell.length_c   1.000
_cell.angle_alpha   90.00
_cell.angle_beta   90.00
_cell.angle_gamma   90.00
#
_symmetry.space_group_name_H-M   'P 1'
#
loop_
_entity.id
_entity.type
_entity.pdbx_description
1 polymer ?
#
loop_
_entity_poly.entity_id
_entity_poly.type
_entity_poly.pdbx_seq_one_letter_code
_entity_poly.pdbx_strand_id
1 'polypeptide(L)'
;MKQQRTWIFLVVALLALMGLFMAYNTGPNSDYVIPRRAVRLATILLVGVSVAYSSVIFQTITNNKILTPAIMGYESVFILFQTVIVFIYGDKTFQVITHQDNFFYAVLLMMAFSLMMYLLVFGKSKHSIYHLLLLGLVLGALFQTFGQFLQIVIDP
;
A
#
# COMPACT_ATOMS: atom_id res chain seq x y z
N MET A 1 -7.59 30.72 -11.49
CA MET A 1 -8.81 30.74 -10.64
C MET A 1 -9.51 29.40 -10.53
N LYS A 2 -9.72 28.60 -11.60
CA LYS A 2 -10.34 27.24 -11.50
C LYS A 2 -9.56 26.28 -10.60
N GLN A 3 -8.24 26.23 -10.72
CA GLN A 3 -7.38 25.31 -9.98
C GLN A 3 -7.40 25.57 -8.45
N GLN A 4 -7.40 26.82 -8.03
CA GLN A 4 -7.51 27.17 -6.60
C GLN A 4 -8.85 26.74 -6.01
N ARG A 5 -9.95 26.91 -6.74
CA ARG A 5 -11.28 26.45 -6.31
C ARG A 5 -11.33 24.94 -6.12
N THR A 6 -10.71 24.17 -7.01
CA THR A 6 -10.63 22.71 -6.89
C THR A 6 -9.87 22.28 -5.64
N TRP A 7 -8.73 22.93 -5.34
CA TRP A 7 -7.97 22.62 -4.13
C TRP A 7 -8.74 22.94 -2.84
N ILE A 8 -9.41 24.11 -2.80
CA ILE A 8 -10.24 24.49 -1.66
C ILE A 8 -11.38 23.49 -1.47
N PHE A 9 -12.05 23.09 -2.56
CA PHE A 9 -13.11 22.10 -2.49
C PHE A 9 -12.61 20.74 -1.94
N LEU A 10 -11.47 20.26 -2.40
CA LEU A 10 -10.88 19.01 -1.92
C LEU A 10 -10.51 19.06 -0.44
N VAL A 11 -9.92 20.17 0.01
CA VAL A 11 -9.57 20.34 1.42
C VAL A 11 -10.82 20.41 2.28
N VAL A 12 -11.84 21.16 1.86
CA VAL A 12 -13.12 21.25 2.60
C VAL A 12 -13.81 19.91 2.65
N ALA A 13 -13.84 19.16 1.53
CA ALA A 13 -14.42 17.83 1.49
C ALA A 13 -13.68 16.86 2.42
N LEU A 14 -12.34 16.92 2.44
CA LEU A 14 -11.53 16.10 3.35
C LEU A 14 -11.86 16.42 4.81
N LEU A 15 -11.88 17.69 5.19
CA LEU A 15 -12.19 18.12 6.56
C LEU A 15 -13.62 17.73 6.96
N ALA A 16 -14.58 17.85 6.06
CA ALA A 16 -15.97 17.44 6.28
C ALA A 16 -16.07 15.92 6.52
N LEU A 17 -15.38 15.11 5.70
CA LEU A 17 -15.33 13.66 5.87
C LEU A 17 -14.64 13.25 7.19
N MET A 18 -13.57 13.93 7.57
CA MET A 18 -12.90 13.72 8.86
C MET A 18 -13.83 14.03 10.03
N GLY A 19 -14.53 15.16 9.99
CA GLY A 19 -15.52 15.54 11.00
C GLY A 19 -16.66 14.53 11.08
N LEU A 20 -17.19 14.11 9.94
CA LEU A 20 -18.24 13.11 9.86
C LEU A 20 -17.79 11.76 10.42
N PHE A 21 -16.57 11.30 10.10
CA PHE A 21 -15.99 10.06 10.64
C PHE A 21 -15.85 10.12 12.16
N MET A 22 -15.46 11.27 12.72
CA MET A 22 -15.34 11.44 14.16
C MET A 22 -16.70 11.49 14.87
N ALA A 23 -17.71 12.12 14.26
CA ALA A 23 -19.01 12.36 14.89
C ALA A 23 -20.03 11.23 14.67
N TYR A 24 -19.91 10.46 13.59
CA TYR A 24 -20.89 9.45 13.20
C TYR A 24 -20.98 8.32 14.22
N ASN A 25 -22.16 8.10 14.81
CA ASN A 25 -22.48 6.97 15.71
C ASN A 25 -21.47 6.75 16.86
N THR A 26 -21.11 7.82 17.58
CA THR A 26 -20.21 7.73 18.74
C THR A 26 -20.88 7.14 19.98
N GLY A 27 -22.23 7.19 20.08
CA GLY A 27 -23.01 6.60 21.18
C GLY A 27 -22.62 7.11 22.58
N PRO A 28 -23.10 6.45 23.64
CA PRO A 28 -22.79 6.84 25.02
C PRO A 28 -21.34 6.59 25.45
N ASN A 29 -20.57 5.79 24.69
CA ASN A 29 -19.16 5.45 24.99
C ASN A 29 -18.17 6.34 24.22
N SER A 30 -18.47 7.63 24.08
CA SER A 30 -17.64 8.60 23.35
C SER A 30 -16.17 8.60 23.80
N ASP A 31 -15.94 8.52 25.13
CA ASP A 31 -14.60 8.59 25.72
C ASP A 31 -13.66 7.45 25.27
N TYR A 32 -14.23 6.30 24.89
CA TYR A 32 -13.49 5.17 24.36
C TYR A 32 -13.37 5.18 22.82
N VAL A 33 -14.43 5.61 22.17
CA VAL A 33 -14.52 5.57 20.69
C VAL A 33 -13.70 6.67 20.04
N ILE A 34 -13.75 7.90 20.59
CA ILE A 34 -13.07 9.06 20.00
C ILE A 34 -11.55 8.87 19.91
N PRO A 35 -10.82 8.46 20.96
CA PRO A 35 -9.37 8.26 20.87
C PRO A 35 -8.97 7.21 19.83
N ARG A 36 -9.72 6.11 19.75
CA ARG A 36 -9.46 5.06 18.76
C ARG A 36 -9.68 5.54 17.33
N ARG A 37 -10.72 6.34 17.09
CA ARG A 37 -10.97 6.95 15.79
C ARG A 37 -9.90 7.97 15.43
N ALA A 38 -9.45 8.77 16.40
CA ALA A 38 -8.37 9.72 16.20
C ALA A 38 -7.07 9.03 15.75
N VAL A 39 -6.70 7.92 16.40
CA VAL A 39 -5.53 7.12 16.01
C VAL A 39 -5.70 6.56 14.59
N ARG A 40 -6.86 5.98 14.26
CA ARG A 40 -7.14 5.47 12.91
C ARG A 40 -7.05 6.57 11.86
N LEU A 41 -7.62 7.73 12.15
CA LEU A 41 -7.60 8.87 11.25
C LEU A 41 -6.18 9.39 11.03
N ALA A 42 -5.39 9.51 12.10
CA ALA A 42 -3.97 9.87 12.01
C ALA A 42 -3.18 8.85 11.16
N THR A 43 -3.44 7.56 11.35
CA THR A 43 -2.81 6.49 10.55
C THR A 43 -3.19 6.61 9.07
N ILE A 44 -4.46 6.79 8.75
CA ILE A 44 -4.93 6.96 7.36
C ILE A 44 -4.28 8.17 6.70
N LEU A 45 -4.20 9.30 7.40
CA LEU A 45 -3.56 10.50 6.89
C LEU A 45 -2.06 10.30 6.65
N LEU A 46 -1.37 9.68 7.60
CA LEU A 46 0.06 9.39 7.49
C LEU A 46 0.35 8.46 6.31
N VAL A 47 -0.41 7.38 6.18
CA VAL A 47 -0.29 6.45 5.05
C VAL A 47 -0.62 7.15 3.73
N GLY A 48 -1.70 7.93 3.67
CA GLY A 48 -2.09 8.67 2.47
C GLY A 48 -1.01 9.64 2.00
N VAL A 49 -0.42 10.40 2.91
CA VAL A 49 0.69 11.31 2.61
C VAL A 49 1.93 10.55 2.14
N SER A 50 2.27 9.43 2.80
CA SER A 50 3.42 8.60 2.43
C SER A 50 3.27 8.01 1.03
N VAL A 51 2.10 7.48 0.69
CA VAL A 51 1.79 6.93 -0.63
C VAL A 51 1.82 8.01 -1.70
N ALA A 52 1.23 9.18 -1.43
CA ALA A 52 1.24 10.30 -2.37
C ALA A 52 2.67 10.78 -2.63
N TYR A 53 3.46 10.96 -1.58
CA TYR A 53 4.86 11.38 -1.68
C TYR A 53 5.72 10.39 -2.46
N SER A 54 5.63 9.10 -2.12
CA SER A 54 6.31 8.02 -2.84
C SER A 54 5.93 7.99 -4.31
N SER A 55 4.64 8.13 -4.63
CA SER A 55 4.15 8.15 -6.01
C SER A 55 4.69 9.33 -6.80
N VAL A 56 4.73 10.54 -6.21
CA VAL A 56 5.28 11.73 -6.88
C VAL A 56 6.77 11.59 -7.14
N ILE A 57 7.55 11.09 -6.16
CA ILE A 57 8.97 10.82 -6.35
C ILE A 57 9.17 9.83 -7.49
N PHE A 58 8.42 8.73 -7.47
CA PHE A 58 8.54 7.69 -8.49
C PHE A 58 8.22 8.22 -9.89
N GLN A 59 7.13 8.98 -10.05
CA GLN A 59 6.75 9.64 -11.29
C GLN A 59 7.81 10.62 -11.78
N THR A 60 8.46 11.33 -10.86
CA THR A 60 9.53 12.28 -11.19
C THR A 60 10.78 11.56 -11.69
N ILE A 61 11.22 10.50 -11.00
CA ILE A 61 12.41 9.73 -11.38
C ILE A 61 12.20 9.02 -12.72
N THR A 62 11.01 8.48 -12.95
CA THR A 62 10.68 7.77 -14.20
C THR A 62 10.27 8.71 -15.32
N ASN A 63 10.14 10.01 -15.05
CA ASN A 63 9.61 11.01 -15.98
C ASN A 63 8.28 10.57 -16.62
N ASN A 64 7.45 9.87 -15.86
CA ASN A 64 6.17 9.32 -16.32
C ASN A 64 5.10 9.48 -15.26
N LYS A 65 4.08 10.28 -15.56
CA LYS A 65 2.99 10.60 -14.62
C LYS A 65 2.02 9.44 -14.33
N ILE A 66 2.08 8.38 -15.12
CA ILE A 66 1.21 7.21 -14.97
C ILE A 66 1.83 6.19 -14.02
N LEU A 67 3.16 6.11 -13.97
CA LEU A 67 3.88 5.13 -13.17
C LEU A 67 3.79 5.46 -11.69
N THR A 68 3.26 4.51 -10.92
CA THR A 68 3.27 4.52 -9.46
C THR A 68 3.79 3.18 -8.94
N PRO A 69 4.31 3.10 -7.71
CA PRO A 69 4.74 1.83 -7.12
C PRO A 69 3.63 0.76 -7.13
N ALA A 70 2.36 1.16 -6.93
CA ALA A 70 1.23 0.24 -6.97
C ALA A 70 1.09 -0.47 -8.33
N ILE A 71 1.20 0.25 -9.44
CA ILE A 71 1.12 -0.32 -10.80
C ILE A 71 2.26 -1.31 -11.06
N MET A 72 3.38 -1.15 -10.37
CA MET A 72 4.54 -2.04 -10.50
C MET A 72 4.42 -3.35 -9.68
N GLY A 73 3.25 -3.64 -9.11
CA GLY A 73 3.01 -4.89 -8.42
C GLY A 73 3.52 -4.94 -6.97
N TYR A 74 3.97 -3.83 -6.39
CA TYR A 74 4.42 -3.80 -4.99
C TYR A 74 3.33 -4.24 -4.02
N GLU A 75 2.09 -3.82 -4.26
CA GLU A 75 0.94 -4.23 -3.46
C GLU A 75 0.71 -5.74 -3.55
N SER A 76 0.78 -6.30 -4.77
CA SER A 76 0.60 -7.74 -4.99
C SER A 76 1.67 -8.58 -4.30
N VAL A 77 2.92 -8.13 -4.31
CA VAL A 77 4.03 -8.77 -3.58
C VAL A 77 3.80 -8.75 -2.08
N PHE A 78 3.35 -7.61 -1.54
CA PHE A 78 3.05 -7.48 -0.12
C PHE A 78 1.91 -8.43 0.30
N ILE A 79 0.81 -8.45 -0.45
CA ILE A 79 -0.34 -9.33 -0.18
C ILE A 79 0.09 -10.80 -0.27
N LEU A 80 0.84 -11.18 -1.31
CA LEU A 80 1.36 -12.53 -1.46
C LEU A 80 2.20 -12.94 -0.25
N PHE A 81 3.11 -12.07 0.20
CA PHE A 81 3.95 -12.34 1.37
C PHE A 81 3.11 -12.59 2.63
N GLN A 82 2.11 -11.74 2.89
CA GLN A 82 1.21 -11.92 4.02
C GLN A 82 0.41 -13.23 3.92
N THR A 83 -0.06 -13.55 2.72
CA THR A 83 -0.79 -14.80 2.46
C THR A 83 0.09 -16.03 2.68
N VAL A 84 1.34 -16.01 2.24
CA VAL A 84 2.30 -17.10 2.47
C VAL A 84 2.56 -17.31 3.96
N ILE A 85 2.70 -16.23 4.75
CA ILE A 85 2.85 -16.32 6.20
C ILE A 85 1.64 -17.03 6.82
N VAL A 86 0.43 -16.61 6.46
CA VAL A 86 -0.81 -17.22 6.96
C VAL A 86 -0.93 -18.68 6.48
N PHE A 87 -0.52 -18.98 5.26
CA PHE A 87 -0.52 -20.36 4.73
C PHE A 87 0.41 -21.29 5.52
N ILE A 88 1.59 -20.81 5.93
CA ILE A 88 2.58 -21.64 6.65
C ILE A 88 2.20 -21.82 8.12
N TYR A 89 1.75 -20.76 8.78
CA TYR A 89 1.53 -20.75 10.23
C TYR A 89 0.05 -20.92 10.62
N GLY A 90 -0.89 -20.72 9.69
CA GLY A 90 -2.32 -20.84 9.93
C GLY A 90 -2.78 -19.97 11.08
N ASP A 91 -3.63 -20.51 11.95
CA ASP A 91 -4.18 -19.83 13.13
C ASP A 91 -3.11 -19.41 14.16
N LYS A 92 -1.91 -19.98 14.08
CA LYS A 92 -0.79 -19.66 14.98
C LYS A 92 0.04 -18.48 14.53
N THR A 93 -0.29 -17.85 13.39
CA THR A 93 0.49 -16.74 12.81
C THR A 93 0.78 -15.66 13.83
N PHE A 94 -0.24 -15.20 14.56
CA PHE A 94 -0.08 -14.13 15.56
C PHE A 94 0.56 -14.57 16.88
N GLN A 95 0.73 -15.88 17.10
CA GLN A 95 1.44 -16.43 18.25
C GLN A 95 2.94 -16.57 17.96
N VAL A 96 3.29 -16.84 16.70
CA VAL A 96 4.68 -17.09 16.27
C VAL A 96 5.36 -15.82 15.78
N ILE A 97 4.63 -14.96 15.09
CA ILE A 97 5.16 -13.71 14.51
C ILE A 97 4.50 -12.53 15.19
N THR A 98 5.28 -11.75 15.94
CA THR A 98 4.80 -10.51 16.55
C THR A 98 4.48 -9.49 15.45
N HIS A 99 3.55 -8.58 15.69
CA HIS A 99 3.23 -7.50 14.73
C HIS A 99 4.45 -6.69 14.33
N GLN A 100 5.40 -6.48 15.26
CA GLN A 100 6.66 -5.77 15.00
C GLN A 100 7.57 -6.57 14.06
N ASP A 101 7.73 -7.87 14.29
CA ASP A 101 8.57 -8.74 13.45
C ASP A 101 8.00 -8.83 12.04
N ASN A 102 6.67 -8.98 11.91
CA ASN A 102 6.02 -8.99 10.61
C ASN A 102 6.27 -7.69 9.83
N PHE A 103 6.24 -6.55 10.52
CA PHE A 103 6.56 -5.25 9.90
C PHE A 103 7.99 -5.23 9.37
N PHE A 104 8.98 -5.65 10.16
CA PHE A 104 10.38 -5.67 9.74
C PHE A 104 10.61 -6.63 8.56
N TYR A 105 10.03 -7.83 8.60
CA TYR A 105 10.13 -8.78 7.49
C TYR A 105 9.48 -8.24 6.22
N ALA A 106 8.32 -7.60 6.33
CA ALA A 106 7.65 -6.98 5.19
C ALA A 106 8.50 -5.86 4.58
N VAL A 107 9.05 -4.96 5.40
CA VAL A 107 9.94 -3.88 4.93
C VAL A 107 11.17 -4.45 4.23
N LEU A 108 11.83 -5.44 4.82
CA LEU A 108 13.02 -6.06 4.25
C LEU A 108 12.72 -6.74 2.90
N LEU A 109 11.60 -7.45 2.81
CA LEU A 109 11.14 -8.08 1.58
C LEU A 109 10.86 -7.03 0.49
N MET A 110 10.15 -5.95 0.85
CA MET A 110 9.84 -4.88 -0.09
C MET A 110 11.09 -4.15 -0.58
N MET A 111 12.10 -3.96 0.29
CA MET A 111 13.41 -3.43 -0.10
C MET A 111 14.13 -4.37 -1.07
N ALA A 112 14.14 -5.68 -0.78
CA ALA A 112 14.75 -6.69 -1.65
C ALA A 112 14.04 -6.74 -3.02
N PHE A 113 12.71 -6.69 -3.04
CA PHE A 113 11.93 -6.62 -4.28
C PHE A 113 12.23 -5.35 -5.07
N SER A 114 12.34 -4.20 -4.40
CA SER A 114 12.71 -2.94 -5.04
C SER A 114 14.11 -3.00 -5.67
N LEU A 115 15.07 -3.59 -4.96
CA LEU A 115 16.43 -3.79 -5.49
C LEU A 115 16.41 -4.76 -6.68
N MET A 116 15.67 -5.85 -6.60
CA MET A 116 15.50 -6.80 -7.70
C MET A 116 14.92 -6.11 -8.95
N MET A 117 13.85 -5.32 -8.79
CA MET A 117 13.24 -4.57 -9.89
C MET A 117 14.23 -3.55 -10.48
N TYR A 118 15.00 -2.86 -9.64
CA TYR A 118 16.04 -1.94 -10.10
C TYR A 118 17.09 -2.67 -10.94
N LEU A 119 17.62 -3.80 -10.47
CA LEU A 119 18.62 -4.58 -11.20
C LEU A 119 18.10 -5.16 -12.51
N LEU A 120 16.84 -5.62 -12.55
CA LEU A 120 16.22 -6.13 -13.76
C LEU A 120 16.05 -5.05 -14.85
N VAL A 121 15.72 -3.84 -14.42
CA VAL A 121 15.42 -2.74 -15.36
C VAL A 121 16.70 -2.01 -15.79
N PHE A 122 17.60 -1.73 -14.85
CA PHE A 122 18.79 -0.90 -15.12
C PHE A 122 20.09 -1.71 -15.24
N GLY A 123 20.06 -3.02 -14.97
CA GLY A 123 21.27 -3.83 -14.82
C GLY A 123 22.03 -4.15 -16.11
N LYS A 124 21.47 -4.11 -17.32
CA LYS A 124 22.17 -4.57 -18.54
C LYS A 124 21.93 -3.79 -19.83
N SER A 125 21.01 -2.86 -19.90
CA SER A 125 20.75 -2.11 -21.14
C SER A 125 19.84 -0.90 -20.83
N LYS A 126 19.87 0.13 -21.70
CA LYS A 126 18.95 1.26 -21.65
C LYS A 126 17.51 0.79 -21.96
N HIS A 127 16.92 0.02 -21.06
CA HIS A 127 15.54 -0.39 -21.22
C HIS A 127 14.62 0.83 -21.09
N SER A 128 13.68 0.93 -22.01
CA SER A 128 12.71 2.02 -21.99
C SER A 128 11.79 1.87 -20.78
N ILE A 129 11.25 2.97 -20.31
CA ILE A 129 10.24 3.03 -19.23
C ILE A 129 9.07 2.08 -19.49
N TYR A 130 8.77 1.79 -20.76
CA TYR A 130 7.74 0.83 -21.16
C TYR A 130 8.04 -0.61 -20.71
N HIS A 131 9.31 -1.03 -20.73
CA HIS A 131 9.72 -2.35 -20.22
C HIS A 131 9.53 -2.45 -18.72
N LEU A 132 9.81 -1.38 -17.97
CA LEU A 132 9.58 -1.29 -16.54
C LEU A 132 8.09 -1.46 -16.21
N LEU A 133 7.24 -0.73 -16.94
CA LEU A 133 5.78 -0.79 -16.76
C LEU A 133 5.25 -2.17 -17.10
N LEU A 134 5.65 -2.73 -18.24
CA LEU A 134 5.20 -4.05 -18.67
C LEU A 134 5.65 -5.15 -17.69
N LEU A 135 6.92 -5.11 -17.27
CA LEU A 135 7.47 -6.05 -16.30
C LEU A 135 6.71 -5.97 -14.96
N GLY A 136 6.50 -4.75 -14.45
CA GLY A 136 5.76 -4.54 -13.21
C GLY A 136 4.33 -5.03 -13.28
N LEU A 137 3.64 -4.77 -14.38
CA LEU A 137 2.27 -5.20 -14.60
C LEU A 137 2.15 -6.73 -14.69
N VAL A 138 3.05 -7.38 -15.44
CA VAL A 138 3.08 -8.84 -15.57
C VAL A 138 3.43 -9.51 -14.26
N LEU A 139 4.47 -9.05 -13.56
CA LEU A 139 4.84 -9.60 -12.25
C LEU A 139 3.75 -9.34 -11.22
N GLY A 140 3.14 -8.15 -11.20
CA GLY A 140 2.03 -7.82 -10.33
C GLY A 140 0.85 -8.77 -10.53
N ALA A 141 0.46 -9.04 -11.78
CA ALA A 141 -0.61 -9.98 -12.11
C ALA A 141 -0.27 -11.41 -11.69
N LEU A 142 0.96 -11.87 -11.91
CA LEU A 142 1.42 -13.20 -11.48
C LEU A 142 1.35 -13.34 -9.95
N PHE A 143 1.88 -12.38 -9.20
CA PHE A 143 1.86 -12.41 -7.74
C PHE A 143 0.43 -12.34 -7.19
N GLN A 144 -0.42 -11.52 -7.80
CA GLN A 144 -1.83 -11.42 -7.42
C GLN A 144 -2.56 -12.76 -7.64
N THR A 145 -2.38 -13.37 -8.80
CA THR A 145 -3.02 -14.66 -9.12
C THR A 145 -2.55 -15.76 -8.18
N PHE A 146 -1.24 -15.81 -7.89
CA PHE A 146 -0.69 -16.79 -6.98
C PHE A 146 -1.17 -16.55 -5.54
N GLY A 147 -1.26 -15.29 -5.11
CA GLY A 147 -1.83 -14.94 -3.80
C GLY A 147 -3.29 -15.36 -3.67
N GLN A 148 -4.11 -15.10 -4.69
CA GLN A 148 -5.52 -15.52 -4.72
C GLN A 148 -5.65 -17.06 -4.69
N PHE A 149 -4.81 -17.78 -5.42
CA PHE A 149 -4.78 -19.23 -5.37
C PHE A 149 -4.50 -19.75 -3.96
N LEU A 150 -3.50 -19.21 -3.28
CA LEU A 150 -3.18 -19.60 -1.90
C LEU A 150 -4.33 -19.24 -0.94
N GLN A 151 -5.00 -18.10 -1.12
CA GLN A 151 -6.15 -17.72 -0.29
C GLN A 151 -7.30 -18.73 -0.40
N ILE A 152 -7.61 -19.22 -1.60
CA ILE A 152 -8.63 -20.25 -1.81
C ILE A 152 -8.24 -21.57 -1.14
N VAL A 153 -6.94 -21.88 -1.07
CA VAL A 153 -6.46 -23.11 -0.41
C VAL A 153 -6.51 -22.98 1.12
N ILE A 154 -6.34 -21.77 1.66
CA ILE A 154 -6.40 -21.49 3.11
C ILE A 154 -7.84 -21.55 3.62
N ASP A 155 -8.76 -20.96 2.89
CA ASP A 155 -10.19 -20.84 3.27
C ASP A 155 -11.06 -21.25 2.07
N PRO A 156 -11.32 -22.57 1.90
CA PRO A 156 -12.07 -23.12 0.78
C PRO A 156 -13.57 -22.84 0.84
#